data_e4feedb9f1f35980b2151c2eb2962d0e
#
_entry.id   e4feedb9f1f35980b2151c2eb2962d0e
#
_cell.length_a   1.000
_cell.length_b   1.000
_cell.length_c   1.000
_cell.angle_alpha   90.00
_cell.angle_beta   90.00
_cell.angle_gamma   90.00
#
_symmetry.space_group_name_H-M   'P 1'
#
loop_
_entity.id
_entity.type
_entity.pdbx_description
1 polymer ?
#
loop_
_entity_poly.entity_id
_entity_poly.type
_entity_poly.pdbx_seq_one_letter_code
_entity_poly.pdbx_strand_id
1 'polypeptide(L)'
;NLRTKVGDLSLSYAEHGAGDNVVLAIHGNLGCADWLDLVMPLLPGSIRVIASEWRGCGDSDKPEPARDYSNYSMETHARDMLGLLDALGIGRCGLYGQSTGGIIVSHMLALAPERFSRVLMLDPVSPMGLQLAPGQVGVLTQMKNDRDMAFAGLASAAPSLFRPETMVAGQMPQYAEATAPIQRELFEKLIEKTRILSDGVWFGTPHNLAIEWESRTLAARMPQMTHEHLVLYGKLDYWIPREHIDEMAKRLPNCKLEVFPFVGHSMNLEVPLLFARIFTDYFRQT
;
A
#
# COMPACT_ATOMS: atom_id res chain seq x y z
N ASN A 1 5.78 12.49 12.20
CA ASN A 1 6.12 12.41 10.78
C ASN A 1 6.96 13.64 10.37
N LEU A 2 7.86 13.44 9.41
CA LEU A 2 8.63 14.48 8.76
C LEU A 2 7.86 15.00 7.54
N ARG A 3 8.24 16.17 7.02
CA ARG A 3 7.63 16.73 5.80
C ARG A 3 8.69 17.35 4.90
N THR A 4 8.50 17.24 3.59
CA THR A 4 9.37 17.88 2.61
C THR A 4 8.58 18.43 1.42
N LYS A 5 9.12 19.43 0.73
CA LYS A 5 8.50 19.99 -0.49
C LYS A 5 8.78 19.11 -1.69
N VAL A 6 7.72 18.84 -2.45
CA VAL A 6 7.76 18.10 -3.72
C VAL A 6 6.91 18.89 -4.73
N GLY A 7 7.57 19.68 -5.59
CA GLY A 7 6.88 20.67 -6.39
C GLY A 7 6.10 21.66 -5.51
N ASP A 8 4.82 21.81 -5.79
CA ASP A 8 3.92 22.69 -5.04
C ASP A 8 3.35 22.03 -3.77
N LEU A 9 3.55 20.72 -3.57
CA LEU A 9 3.03 19.98 -2.44
C LEU A 9 4.07 19.86 -1.33
N SER A 10 3.58 19.66 -0.11
CA SER A 10 4.36 19.18 1.02
C SER A 10 3.92 17.76 1.34
N LEU A 11 4.82 16.79 1.15
CA LEU A 11 4.55 15.38 1.45
C LEU A 11 5.11 15.00 2.81
N SER A 12 4.36 14.18 3.53
CA SER A 12 4.72 13.64 4.81
C SER A 12 5.33 12.24 4.66
N TYR A 13 6.21 11.87 5.57
CA TYR A 13 6.79 10.54 5.67
C TYR A 13 7.26 10.24 7.09
N ALA A 14 7.28 8.97 7.45
CA ALA A 14 7.98 8.48 8.63
C ALA A 14 9.32 7.86 8.19
N GLU A 15 10.32 7.92 9.07
CA GLU A 15 11.66 7.40 8.77
C GLU A 15 12.15 6.47 9.88
N HIS A 16 12.78 5.38 9.50
CA HIS A 16 13.45 4.45 10.41
C HIS A 16 14.84 4.09 9.85
N GLY A 17 15.80 3.94 10.77
CA GLY A 17 17.17 3.59 10.39
C GLY A 17 17.95 4.75 9.76
N ALA A 18 19.23 4.53 9.50
CA ALA A 18 20.14 5.54 8.95
C ALA A 18 21.19 4.95 7.99
N GLY A 19 21.01 3.68 7.56
CA GLY A 19 21.94 3.00 6.65
C GLY A 19 21.84 3.49 5.21
N ASP A 20 22.85 3.13 4.42
CA ASP A 20 22.88 3.43 2.98
C ASP A 20 21.91 2.57 2.17
N ASN A 21 21.43 1.47 2.75
CA ASN A 21 20.41 0.62 2.16
C ASN A 21 19.01 1.24 2.38
N VAL A 22 18.59 2.04 1.42
CA VAL A 22 17.33 2.80 1.50
C VAL A 22 16.20 2.01 0.85
N VAL A 23 15.03 1.99 1.51
CA VAL A 23 13.78 1.44 0.97
C VAL A 23 12.69 2.50 1.06
N LEU A 24 12.10 2.87 -0.07
CA LEU A 24 10.87 3.66 -0.10
C LEU A 24 9.67 2.72 0.07
N ALA A 25 8.87 2.97 1.08
CA ALA A 25 7.67 2.20 1.38
C ALA A 25 6.41 3.00 1.04
N ILE A 26 5.53 2.40 0.24
CA ILE A 26 4.30 3.01 -0.28
C ILE A 26 3.10 2.18 0.19
N HIS A 27 2.24 2.79 1.00
CA HIS A 27 1.05 2.16 1.58
C HIS A 27 -0.09 1.97 0.56
N GLY A 28 -1.14 1.25 0.95
CA GLY A 28 -2.33 1.01 0.15
C GLY A 28 -3.34 2.16 0.18
N ASN A 29 -4.45 1.99 -0.55
CA ASN A 29 -5.58 2.92 -0.49
C ASN A 29 -6.15 3.00 0.95
N LEU A 30 -6.71 4.15 1.31
CA LEU A 30 -7.21 4.48 2.65
C LEU A 30 -6.12 4.36 3.74
N GLY A 31 -4.84 4.32 3.36
CA GLY A 31 -3.71 4.13 4.25
C GLY A 31 -2.94 5.41 4.58
N CYS A 32 -1.88 5.22 5.36
CA CYS A 32 -0.88 6.22 5.75
C CYS A 32 0.42 5.50 6.15
N ALA A 33 1.46 6.26 6.51
CA ALA A 33 2.73 5.68 6.96
C ALA A 33 2.59 4.77 8.19
N ASP A 34 1.61 5.04 9.04
CA ASP A 34 1.38 4.31 10.30
C ASP A 34 1.08 2.80 10.09
N TRP A 35 0.73 2.37 8.87
CA TRP A 35 0.60 0.93 8.55
C TRP A 35 1.88 0.13 8.77
N LEU A 36 3.04 0.80 8.90
CA LEU A 36 4.32 0.18 9.22
C LEU A 36 4.76 0.39 10.68
N ASP A 37 3.94 0.97 11.54
CA ASP A 37 4.31 1.28 12.95
C ASP A 37 4.73 0.03 13.76
N LEU A 38 4.13 -1.14 13.47
CA LEU A 38 4.53 -2.40 14.12
C LEU A 38 5.74 -3.08 13.47
N VAL A 39 6.11 -2.67 12.27
CA VAL A 39 7.20 -3.29 11.49
C VAL A 39 8.50 -2.51 11.66
N MET A 40 8.46 -1.20 11.46
CA MET A 40 9.65 -0.35 11.43
C MET A 40 10.55 -0.51 12.68
N PRO A 41 10.01 -0.56 13.91
CA PRO A 41 10.83 -0.76 15.11
C PRO A 41 11.54 -2.13 15.18
N LEU A 42 11.11 -3.10 14.39
CA LEU A 42 11.68 -4.44 14.32
C LEU A 42 12.80 -4.57 13.28
N LEU A 43 12.94 -3.57 12.41
CA LEU A 43 13.93 -3.58 11.34
C LEU A 43 15.31 -3.16 11.89
N PRO A 44 16.40 -3.70 11.32
CA PRO A 44 17.74 -3.27 11.71
C PRO A 44 17.99 -1.82 11.26
N GLY A 45 18.70 -1.04 12.08
CA GLY A 45 19.04 0.36 11.78
C GLY A 45 19.90 0.54 10.50
N SER A 46 20.48 -0.53 9.96
CA SER A 46 21.22 -0.54 8.69
C SER A 46 20.31 -0.46 7.46
N ILE A 47 19.02 -0.71 7.61
CA ILE A 47 18.01 -0.48 6.55
C ILE A 47 17.31 0.84 6.86
N ARG A 48 17.43 1.82 5.97
CA ARG A 48 16.74 3.10 6.08
C ARG A 48 15.41 3.03 5.34
N VAL A 49 14.30 3.00 6.06
CA VAL A 49 12.96 2.97 5.48
C VAL A 49 12.36 4.38 5.48
N ILE A 50 11.88 4.80 4.33
CA ILE A 50 11.07 6.02 4.14
C ILE A 50 9.64 5.57 3.90
N ALA A 51 8.80 5.58 4.93
CA ALA A 51 7.38 5.26 4.82
C ALA A 51 6.62 6.52 4.39
N SER A 52 6.33 6.62 3.10
CA SER A 52 5.72 7.81 2.49
C SER A 52 4.22 7.89 2.74
N GLU A 53 3.69 9.10 2.75
CA GLU A 53 2.26 9.39 2.64
C GLU A 53 2.01 10.14 1.33
N TRP A 54 1.22 9.56 0.43
CA TRP A 54 0.93 10.22 -0.85
C TRP A 54 -0.01 11.41 -0.66
N ARG A 55 -0.14 12.24 -1.72
CA ARG A 55 -1.12 13.34 -1.73
C ARG A 55 -2.50 12.85 -1.28
N GLY A 56 -3.16 13.59 -0.44
CA GLY A 56 -4.48 13.24 0.06
C GLY A 56 -4.48 12.34 1.30
N CYS A 57 -3.34 11.76 1.70
CA CYS A 57 -3.21 10.84 2.84
C CYS A 57 -2.47 11.46 4.02
N GLY A 58 -2.77 10.96 5.21
CA GLY A 58 -2.06 11.29 6.45
C GLY A 58 -1.86 12.79 6.66
N ASP A 59 -0.61 13.17 6.90
CA ASP A 59 -0.20 14.57 7.09
C ASP A 59 0.31 15.23 5.80
N SER A 60 0.27 14.53 4.64
CA SER A 60 0.55 15.13 3.34
C SER A 60 -0.53 16.12 2.91
N ASP A 61 -0.15 17.06 2.03
CA ASP A 61 -1.09 17.99 1.46
C ASP A 61 -2.22 17.28 0.71
N LYS A 62 -3.40 17.87 0.74
CA LYS A 62 -4.65 17.34 0.20
C LYS A 62 -5.19 18.28 -0.87
N PRO A 63 -4.56 18.32 -2.07
CA PRO A 63 -5.06 19.17 -3.13
C PRO A 63 -6.50 18.80 -3.49
N GLU A 64 -7.29 19.80 -3.84
CA GLU A 64 -8.66 19.58 -4.32
C GLU A 64 -8.64 18.62 -5.51
N PRO A 65 -9.44 17.54 -5.50
CA PRO A 65 -9.48 16.63 -6.62
C PRO A 65 -10.04 17.33 -7.88
N ALA A 66 -9.37 17.13 -9.00
CA ALA A 66 -9.92 17.51 -10.29
C ALA A 66 -11.24 16.77 -10.54
N ARG A 67 -12.11 17.35 -11.37
CA ARG A 67 -13.44 16.80 -11.67
C ARG A 67 -13.42 15.36 -12.18
N ASP A 68 -12.35 14.99 -12.88
CA ASP A 68 -12.08 13.66 -13.44
C ASP A 68 -11.06 12.87 -12.60
N TYR A 69 -10.70 13.35 -11.43
CA TYR A 69 -9.67 12.78 -10.56
C TYR A 69 -8.29 12.59 -11.20
N SER A 70 -7.97 13.22 -12.32
CA SER A 70 -6.69 13.05 -13.04
C SER A 70 -5.48 13.43 -12.19
N ASN A 71 -5.62 14.40 -11.27
CA ASN A 71 -4.58 14.77 -10.32
C ASN A 71 -4.39 13.79 -9.15
N TYR A 72 -5.13 12.68 -9.13
CA TYR A 72 -4.98 11.54 -8.23
C TYR A 72 -4.76 10.23 -9.01
N SER A 73 -4.25 10.32 -10.25
CA SER A 73 -3.90 9.13 -11.04
C SER A 73 -2.72 8.38 -10.42
N MET A 74 -2.60 7.09 -10.72
CA MET A 74 -1.51 6.26 -10.20
C MET A 74 -0.14 6.76 -10.67
N GLU A 75 -0.05 7.25 -11.90
CA GLU A 75 1.16 7.89 -12.42
C GLU A 75 1.49 9.20 -11.69
N THR A 76 0.47 10.01 -11.34
CA THR A 76 0.67 11.23 -10.56
C THR A 76 1.25 10.91 -9.18
N HIS A 77 0.72 9.90 -8.49
CA HIS A 77 1.30 9.44 -7.23
C HIS A 77 2.74 8.94 -7.40
N ALA A 78 3.04 8.21 -8.47
CA ALA A 78 4.41 7.75 -8.76
C ALA A 78 5.37 8.92 -8.99
N ARG A 79 4.95 9.96 -9.71
CA ARG A 79 5.75 11.18 -9.90
C ARG A 79 6.00 11.94 -8.59
N ASP A 80 5.01 11.98 -7.71
CA ASP A 80 5.20 12.53 -6.35
C ASP A 80 6.25 11.74 -5.57
N MET A 81 6.22 10.42 -5.64
CA MET A 81 7.19 9.56 -4.94
C MET A 81 8.60 9.72 -5.52
N LEU A 82 8.75 9.87 -6.83
CA LEU A 82 10.03 10.22 -7.46
C LEU A 82 10.53 11.60 -6.98
N GLY A 83 9.65 12.59 -6.94
CA GLY A 83 9.96 13.91 -6.40
C GLY A 83 10.32 13.89 -4.92
N LEU A 84 9.71 13.01 -4.12
CA LEU A 84 10.07 12.80 -2.71
C LEU A 84 11.51 12.26 -2.61
N LEU A 85 11.87 11.25 -3.41
CA LEU A 85 13.23 10.72 -3.44
C LEU A 85 14.24 11.81 -3.84
N ASP A 86 13.93 12.64 -4.84
CA ASP A 86 14.79 13.75 -5.28
C ASP A 86 14.97 14.78 -4.18
N ALA A 87 13.89 15.17 -3.49
CA ALA A 87 13.93 16.14 -2.38
C ALA A 87 14.73 15.62 -1.18
N LEU A 88 14.79 14.29 -0.99
CA LEU A 88 15.59 13.64 0.07
C LEU A 88 17.01 13.29 -0.39
N GLY A 89 17.40 13.60 -1.63
CA GLY A 89 18.72 13.28 -2.17
C GLY A 89 18.98 11.79 -2.36
N ILE A 90 17.90 10.98 -2.50
CA ILE A 90 17.99 9.53 -2.65
C ILE A 90 18.07 9.19 -4.15
N GLY A 91 19.26 8.88 -4.65
CA GLY A 91 19.49 8.56 -6.05
C GLY A 91 18.99 7.16 -6.46
N ARG A 92 19.14 6.17 -5.57
CA ARG A 92 18.72 4.78 -5.81
C ARG A 92 18.23 4.13 -4.52
N CYS A 93 17.17 3.31 -4.59
CA CYS A 93 16.62 2.60 -3.43
C CYS A 93 15.92 1.29 -3.81
N GLY A 94 15.59 0.49 -2.81
CA GLY A 94 14.59 -0.56 -2.92
C GLY A 94 13.17 0.01 -2.84
N LEU A 95 12.19 -0.74 -3.31
CA LEU A 95 10.79 -0.37 -3.24
C LEU A 95 9.98 -1.39 -2.46
N TYR A 96 9.11 -0.90 -1.59
CA TYR A 96 8.02 -1.67 -1.00
C TYR A 96 6.69 -1.04 -1.37
N GLY A 97 5.74 -1.86 -1.83
CA GLY A 97 4.39 -1.42 -2.15
C GLY A 97 3.34 -2.37 -1.60
N GLN A 98 2.37 -1.84 -0.84
CA GLN A 98 1.22 -2.59 -0.35
C GLN A 98 -0.03 -2.20 -1.13
N SER A 99 -0.83 -3.18 -1.56
CA SER A 99 -2.13 -2.90 -2.21
C SER A 99 -1.97 -1.91 -3.38
N THR A 100 -2.67 -0.79 -3.38
CA THR A 100 -2.52 0.29 -4.37
C THR A 100 -1.07 0.82 -4.45
N GLY A 101 -0.29 0.73 -3.37
CA GLY A 101 1.15 1.02 -3.42
C GLY A 101 1.90 0.16 -4.46
N GLY A 102 1.43 -1.05 -4.74
CA GLY A 102 2.02 -1.93 -5.75
C GLY A 102 1.92 -1.38 -7.18
N ILE A 103 0.78 -0.83 -7.57
CA ILE A 103 0.63 -0.22 -8.91
C ILE A 103 1.36 1.13 -9.00
N ILE A 104 1.44 1.90 -7.90
CA ILE A 104 2.27 3.12 -7.84
C ILE A 104 3.75 2.76 -8.04
N VAL A 105 4.26 1.74 -7.34
CA VAL A 105 5.61 1.18 -7.55
C VAL A 105 5.81 0.80 -9.01
N SER A 106 4.85 0.15 -9.63
CA SER A 106 4.94 -0.28 -11.04
C SER A 106 5.04 0.91 -12.01
N HIS A 107 4.33 2.01 -11.75
CA HIS A 107 4.51 3.26 -12.50
C HIS A 107 5.91 3.86 -12.29
N MET A 108 6.45 3.82 -11.05
CA MET A 108 7.81 4.30 -10.78
C MET A 108 8.84 3.48 -11.56
N LEU A 109 8.72 2.15 -11.59
CA LEU A 109 9.58 1.27 -12.40
C LEU A 109 9.48 1.59 -13.90
N ALA A 110 8.30 1.97 -14.37
CA ALA A 110 8.08 2.34 -15.76
C ALA A 110 8.67 3.71 -16.11
N LEU A 111 8.69 4.65 -15.16
CA LEU A 111 9.17 6.03 -15.35
C LEU A 111 10.69 6.18 -15.18
N ALA A 112 11.29 5.47 -14.22
CA ALA A 112 12.70 5.63 -13.84
C ALA A 112 13.30 4.28 -13.37
N PRO A 113 13.37 3.25 -14.24
CA PRO A 113 13.77 1.91 -13.84
C PRO A 113 15.16 1.85 -13.19
N GLU A 114 16.11 2.68 -13.64
CA GLU A 114 17.48 2.74 -13.13
C GLU A 114 17.60 3.19 -11.67
N ARG A 115 16.56 3.84 -11.14
CA ARG A 115 16.49 4.36 -9.76
C ARG A 115 16.27 3.27 -8.72
N PHE A 116 15.99 2.03 -9.14
CA PHE A 116 15.53 1.00 -8.20
C PHE A 116 16.40 -0.25 -8.25
N SER A 117 16.55 -0.90 -7.10
CA SER A 117 17.35 -2.12 -6.97
C SER A 117 16.47 -3.37 -7.04
N ARG A 118 15.49 -3.48 -6.16
CA ARG A 118 14.57 -4.61 -6.03
C ARG A 118 13.24 -4.19 -5.45
N VAL A 119 12.24 -5.02 -5.56
CA VAL A 119 10.85 -4.70 -5.26
C VAL A 119 10.22 -5.77 -4.37
N LEU A 120 9.72 -5.37 -3.21
CA LEU A 120 8.85 -6.18 -2.35
C LEU A 120 7.42 -5.67 -2.48
N MET A 121 6.49 -6.55 -2.76
CA MET A 121 5.06 -6.20 -2.84
C MET A 121 4.25 -7.07 -1.87
N LEU A 122 3.31 -6.45 -1.16
CA LEU A 122 2.37 -7.12 -0.27
C LEU A 122 0.96 -6.93 -0.79
N ASP A 123 0.30 -8.03 -1.17
CA ASP A 123 -1.06 -8.06 -1.69
C ASP A 123 -1.33 -6.91 -2.69
N PRO A 124 -0.45 -6.74 -3.72
CA PRO A 124 -0.45 -5.54 -4.53
C PRO A 124 -1.62 -5.49 -5.50
N VAL A 125 -2.14 -4.27 -5.75
CA VAL A 125 -2.81 -4.02 -7.01
C VAL A 125 -1.77 -4.16 -8.12
N SER A 126 -2.04 -5.08 -9.04
CA SER A 126 -1.15 -5.35 -10.18
C SER A 126 -1.15 -4.18 -11.18
N PRO A 127 -0.18 -4.10 -12.11
CA PRO A 127 -0.20 -3.13 -13.20
C PRO A 127 -1.44 -3.19 -14.11
N MET A 128 -2.29 -4.19 -13.91
CA MET A 128 -3.57 -4.28 -14.63
C MET A 128 -4.65 -3.33 -14.07
N GLY A 129 -4.44 -2.77 -12.87
CA GLY A 129 -5.48 -2.04 -12.16
C GLY A 129 -6.53 -2.96 -11.53
N LEU A 130 -7.66 -2.39 -11.17
CA LEU A 130 -8.81 -3.10 -10.61
C LEU A 130 -10.10 -2.61 -11.24
N GLN A 131 -10.99 -3.54 -11.56
CA GLN A 131 -12.33 -3.19 -12.00
C GLN A 131 -13.15 -2.66 -10.82
N LEU A 132 -13.84 -1.55 -11.02
CA LEU A 132 -14.74 -0.99 -10.02
C LEU A 132 -16.00 -1.88 -9.92
N ALA A 133 -16.23 -2.45 -8.75
CA ALA A 133 -17.40 -3.29 -8.53
C ALA A 133 -18.70 -2.45 -8.49
N PRO A 134 -19.83 -2.96 -8.99
CA PRO A 134 -21.12 -2.29 -8.85
C PRO A 134 -21.44 -1.99 -7.38
N GLY A 135 -21.84 -0.75 -7.10
CA GLY A 135 -22.16 -0.31 -5.72
C GLY A 135 -20.96 0.06 -4.84
N GLN A 136 -19.74 -0.16 -5.29
CA GLN A 136 -18.52 0.11 -4.49
C GLN A 136 -18.40 1.57 -4.06
N VAL A 137 -18.78 2.53 -4.90
CA VAL A 137 -18.80 3.95 -4.54
C VAL A 137 -19.77 4.21 -3.37
N GLY A 138 -20.93 3.54 -3.35
CA GLY A 138 -21.87 3.63 -2.22
C GLY A 138 -21.27 3.10 -0.92
N VAL A 139 -20.57 1.97 -0.96
CA VAL A 139 -19.87 1.40 0.20
C VAL A 139 -18.78 2.36 0.70
N LEU A 140 -17.95 2.88 -0.18
CA LEU A 140 -16.92 3.86 0.16
C LEU A 140 -17.50 5.14 0.76
N THR A 141 -18.66 5.60 0.25
CA THR A 141 -19.37 6.76 0.80
C THR A 141 -19.83 6.48 2.23
N GLN A 142 -20.36 5.29 2.49
CA GLN A 142 -20.76 4.90 3.85
C GLN A 142 -19.55 4.82 4.78
N MET A 143 -18.47 4.16 4.36
CA MET A 143 -17.23 4.07 5.14
C MET A 143 -16.64 5.45 5.45
N LYS A 144 -16.67 6.40 4.50
CA LYS A 144 -16.19 7.77 4.72
C LYS A 144 -16.99 8.51 5.78
N ASN A 145 -18.30 8.31 5.83
CA ASN A 145 -19.22 9.07 6.68
C ASN A 145 -19.51 8.39 8.02
N ASP A 146 -19.24 7.10 8.15
CA ASP A 146 -19.55 6.30 9.32
C ASP A 146 -18.32 5.51 9.77
N ARG A 147 -17.90 5.75 11.02
CA ARG A 147 -16.71 5.12 11.62
C ARG A 147 -16.85 3.59 11.71
N ASP A 148 -18.03 3.13 12.08
CA ASP A 148 -18.27 1.69 12.27
C ASP A 148 -18.26 0.98 10.92
N MET A 149 -18.76 1.63 9.87
CA MET A 149 -18.63 1.14 8.50
C MET A 149 -17.18 1.13 8.02
N ALA A 150 -16.38 2.16 8.36
CA ALA A 150 -14.95 2.16 8.07
C ALA A 150 -14.22 1.03 8.82
N PHE A 151 -14.56 0.83 10.10
CA PHE A 151 -14.00 -0.25 10.91
C PHE A 151 -14.32 -1.62 10.28
N ALA A 152 -15.59 -1.89 9.99
CA ALA A 152 -16.03 -3.15 9.41
C ALA A 152 -15.38 -3.40 8.03
N GLY A 153 -15.31 -2.36 7.20
CA GLY A 153 -14.63 -2.44 5.89
C GLY A 153 -13.16 -2.77 6.01
N LEU A 154 -12.40 -2.04 6.84
CA LEU A 154 -10.98 -2.27 7.03
C LEU A 154 -10.66 -3.56 7.82
N ALA A 155 -11.58 -4.05 8.66
CA ALA A 155 -11.41 -5.34 9.31
C ALA A 155 -11.26 -6.49 8.30
N SER A 156 -11.92 -6.38 7.14
CA SER A 156 -11.76 -7.36 6.05
C SER A 156 -10.37 -7.36 5.40
N ALA A 157 -9.59 -6.28 5.59
CA ALA A 157 -8.20 -6.22 5.15
C ALA A 157 -7.22 -6.89 6.12
N ALA A 158 -7.63 -7.16 7.36
CA ALA A 158 -6.80 -7.82 8.38
C ALA A 158 -7.60 -8.92 9.12
N PRO A 159 -8.18 -9.89 8.38
CA PRO A 159 -9.19 -10.80 8.93
C PRO A 159 -8.67 -11.68 10.07
N SER A 160 -7.39 -11.99 10.13
CA SER A 160 -6.83 -12.81 11.21
C SER A 160 -6.78 -12.11 12.57
N LEU A 161 -7.01 -10.80 12.62
CA LEU A 161 -7.15 -10.06 13.88
C LEU A 161 -8.53 -10.21 14.52
N PHE A 162 -9.51 -10.73 13.79
CA PHE A 162 -10.90 -10.78 14.19
C PHE A 162 -11.42 -12.21 14.29
N ARG A 163 -12.49 -12.37 15.05
CA ARG A 163 -13.22 -13.63 15.16
C ARG A 163 -14.02 -13.86 13.88
N PRO A 164 -13.76 -14.95 13.12
CA PRO A 164 -14.38 -15.16 11.80
C PRO A 164 -15.91 -15.12 11.84
N GLU A 165 -16.53 -15.65 12.92
CA GLU A 165 -17.98 -15.70 13.09
C GLU A 165 -18.63 -14.31 13.28
N THR A 166 -17.82 -13.27 13.56
CA THR A 166 -18.31 -11.89 13.68
C THR A 166 -18.09 -11.08 12.40
N MET A 167 -17.36 -11.63 11.42
CA MET A 167 -17.04 -10.98 10.15
C MET A 167 -18.17 -11.18 9.13
N VAL A 168 -19.40 -10.85 9.52
CA VAL A 168 -20.60 -11.01 8.71
C VAL A 168 -21.33 -9.67 8.53
N ALA A 169 -22.05 -9.52 7.41
CA ALA A 169 -22.75 -8.28 7.08
C ALA A 169 -23.74 -7.90 8.21
N GLY A 170 -23.72 -6.61 8.60
CA GLY A 170 -24.60 -6.06 9.63
C GLY A 170 -24.15 -6.32 11.07
N GLN A 171 -23.00 -6.94 11.28
CA GLN A 171 -22.42 -7.14 12.59
C GLN A 171 -21.06 -6.43 12.70
N MET A 172 -20.77 -5.86 13.88
CA MET A 172 -19.45 -5.30 14.16
C MET A 172 -18.44 -6.41 14.38
N PRO A 173 -17.31 -6.43 13.64
CA PRO A 173 -16.23 -7.37 13.87
C PRO A 173 -15.67 -7.27 15.29
N GLN A 174 -15.44 -8.41 15.92
CA GLN A 174 -14.82 -8.50 17.26
C GLN A 174 -13.42 -9.05 17.15
N TYR A 175 -12.49 -8.44 17.86
CA TYR A 175 -11.10 -8.91 17.88
C TYR A 175 -11.02 -10.36 18.40
N ALA A 176 -10.18 -11.16 17.76
CA ALA A 176 -9.82 -12.46 18.26
C ALA A 176 -9.07 -12.35 19.60
N GLU A 177 -9.18 -13.36 20.46
CA GLU A 177 -8.51 -13.38 21.76
C GLU A 177 -6.98 -13.24 21.62
N ALA A 178 -6.43 -13.88 20.60
CA ALA A 178 -4.99 -13.84 20.31
C ALA A 178 -4.47 -12.50 19.77
N THR A 179 -5.35 -11.56 19.39
CA THR A 179 -4.95 -10.25 18.87
C THR A 179 -4.33 -9.40 19.97
N ALA A 180 -3.06 -9.07 19.82
CA ALA A 180 -2.32 -8.31 20.83
C ALA A 180 -2.89 -6.89 21.02
N PRO A 181 -2.83 -6.32 22.23
CA PRO A 181 -3.32 -4.96 22.51
C PRO A 181 -2.75 -3.92 21.54
N ILE A 182 -1.46 -3.97 21.25
CA ILE A 182 -0.80 -3.02 20.35
C ILE A 182 -1.33 -3.11 18.90
N GLN A 183 -1.75 -4.30 18.45
CA GLN A 183 -2.39 -4.45 17.13
C GLN A 183 -3.77 -3.81 17.11
N ARG A 184 -4.54 -3.96 18.20
CA ARG A 184 -5.86 -3.31 18.36
C ARG A 184 -5.71 -1.79 18.39
N GLU A 185 -4.80 -1.28 19.19
CA GLU A 185 -4.51 0.16 19.29
C GLU A 185 -4.12 0.74 17.93
N LEU A 186 -3.23 0.08 17.20
CA LEU A 186 -2.85 0.51 15.86
C LEU A 186 -4.04 0.46 14.90
N PHE A 187 -4.81 -0.63 14.90
CA PHE A 187 -5.97 -0.74 14.01
C PHE A 187 -6.98 0.38 14.26
N GLU A 188 -7.31 0.68 15.52
CA GLU A 188 -8.18 1.81 15.89
C GLU A 188 -7.61 3.17 15.42
N LYS A 189 -6.31 3.37 15.57
CA LYS A 189 -5.61 4.56 15.06
C LYS A 189 -5.75 4.68 13.54
N LEU A 190 -5.59 3.56 12.81
CA LEU A 190 -5.72 3.54 11.35
C LEU A 190 -7.16 3.88 10.91
N ILE A 191 -8.18 3.44 11.64
CA ILE A 191 -9.57 3.85 11.37
C ILE A 191 -9.73 5.36 11.49
N GLU A 192 -9.21 5.97 12.57
CA GLU A 192 -9.27 7.44 12.73
C GLU A 192 -8.52 8.17 11.61
N LYS A 193 -7.41 7.62 11.11
CA LYS A 193 -6.66 8.20 9.98
C LYS A 193 -7.44 8.20 8.67
N THR A 194 -8.41 7.33 8.47
CA THR A 194 -9.27 7.38 7.28
C THR A 194 -10.13 8.63 7.22
N ARG A 195 -10.47 9.22 8.37
CA ARG A 195 -11.34 10.41 8.46
C ARG A 195 -10.70 11.68 7.89
N ILE A 196 -9.39 11.72 7.80
CA ILE A 196 -8.65 12.88 7.29
C ILE A 196 -8.20 12.72 5.83
N LEU A 197 -8.62 11.64 5.16
CA LEU A 197 -8.31 11.40 3.75
C LEU A 197 -9.13 12.33 2.85
N SER A 198 -8.52 12.75 1.73
CA SER A 198 -9.22 13.54 0.72
C SER A 198 -10.19 12.70 -0.11
N ASP A 199 -11.13 13.35 -0.78
CA ASP A 199 -12.03 12.71 -1.75
C ASP A 199 -11.26 12.13 -2.95
N GLY A 200 -10.12 12.69 -3.28
CA GLY A 200 -9.21 12.12 -4.27
C GLY A 200 -8.71 10.73 -3.90
N VAL A 201 -8.56 10.44 -2.59
CA VAL A 201 -8.21 9.10 -2.09
C VAL A 201 -9.45 8.21 -2.04
N TRP A 202 -10.53 8.69 -1.46
CA TRP A 202 -11.76 7.89 -1.30
C TRP A 202 -12.37 7.45 -2.63
N PHE A 203 -12.46 8.37 -3.58
CA PHE A 203 -13.18 8.15 -4.85
C PHE A 203 -12.26 8.18 -6.07
N GLY A 204 -11.23 9.03 -6.05
CA GLY A 204 -10.28 9.14 -7.16
C GLY A 204 -9.39 7.91 -7.32
N THR A 205 -8.94 7.29 -6.21
CA THR A 205 -8.13 6.07 -6.30
C THR A 205 -8.88 4.92 -6.99
N PRO A 206 -10.08 4.48 -6.55
CA PRO A 206 -10.79 3.41 -7.23
C PRO A 206 -11.19 3.78 -8.66
N HIS A 207 -11.52 5.05 -8.93
CA HIS A 207 -11.77 5.53 -10.30
C HIS A 207 -10.55 5.36 -11.21
N ASN A 208 -9.38 5.78 -10.75
CA ASN A 208 -8.15 5.67 -11.53
C ASN A 208 -7.67 4.21 -11.67
N LEU A 209 -7.90 3.35 -10.68
CA LEU A 209 -7.62 1.92 -10.81
C LEU A 209 -8.50 1.26 -11.89
N ALA A 210 -9.75 1.71 -12.05
CA ALA A 210 -10.60 1.26 -13.14
C ALA A 210 -10.11 1.76 -14.52
N ILE A 211 -9.58 2.97 -14.61
CA ILE A 211 -8.93 3.48 -15.84
C ILE A 211 -7.71 2.61 -16.21
N GLU A 212 -6.88 2.24 -15.24
CA GLU A 212 -5.76 1.31 -15.47
C GLU A 212 -6.25 -0.05 -15.96
N TRP A 213 -7.34 -0.56 -15.39
CA TRP A 213 -7.98 -1.82 -15.82
C TRP A 213 -8.48 -1.77 -17.27
N GLU A 214 -9.08 -0.68 -17.68
CA GLU A 214 -9.61 -0.49 -19.02
C GLU A 214 -8.49 -0.27 -20.06
N SER A 215 -7.52 0.59 -19.73
CA SER A 215 -6.46 0.98 -20.68
C SER A 215 -5.42 -0.11 -20.90
N ARG A 216 -5.09 -0.90 -19.86
CA ARG A 216 -4.02 -1.92 -19.88
C ARG A 216 -2.64 -1.41 -20.26
N THR A 217 -2.43 -0.09 -20.29
CA THR A 217 -1.19 0.52 -20.78
C THR A 217 0.00 0.16 -19.89
N LEU A 218 -0.14 0.27 -18.58
CA LEU A 218 0.92 -0.14 -17.65
C LEU A 218 1.10 -1.66 -17.65
N ALA A 219 0.01 -2.42 -17.73
CA ALA A 219 0.06 -3.88 -17.81
C ALA A 219 0.87 -4.39 -19.00
N ALA A 220 0.81 -3.72 -20.14
CA ALA A 220 1.60 -4.07 -21.33
C ALA A 220 3.13 -3.91 -21.09
N ARG A 221 3.53 -3.13 -20.10
CA ARG A 221 4.94 -2.89 -19.75
C ARG A 221 5.53 -3.89 -18.76
N MET A 222 4.74 -4.78 -18.15
CA MET A 222 5.23 -5.78 -17.18
C MET A 222 6.44 -6.58 -17.67
N PRO A 223 6.52 -7.07 -18.94
CA PRO A 223 7.70 -7.79 -19.42
C PRO A 223 8.99 -6.98 -19.43
N GLN A 224 8.91 -5.65 -19.34
CA GLN A 224 10.06 -4.74 -19.32
C GLN A 224 10.51 -4.41 -17.89
N MET A 225 9.71 -4.77 -16.87
CA MET A 225 10.03 -4.57 -15.45
C MET A 225 10.93 -5.72 -14.96
N THR A 226 12.22 -5.66 -15.32
CA THR A 226 13.19 -6.74 -15.11
C THR A 226 13.78 -6.81 -13.72
N HIS A 227 13.40 -5.94 -12.80
CA HIS A 227 13.82 -5.96 -11.40
C HIS A 227 13.48 -7.29 -10.73
N GLU A 228 14.21 -7.64 -9.70
CA GLU A 228 13.82 -8.73 -8.82
C GLU A 228 12.57 -8.32 -8.02
N HIS A 229 11.52 -9.13 -8.12
CA HIS A 229 10.27 -8.93 -7.40
C HIS A 229 10.04 -10.08 -6.42
N LEU A 230 9.73 -9.74 -5.17
CA LEU A 230 9.14 -10.66 -4.21
C LEU A 230 7.70 -10.19 -3.93
N VAL A 231 6.74 -11.02 -4.30
CA VAL A 231 5.32 -10.76 -4.06
C VAL A 231 4.84 -11.66 -2.93
N LEU A 232 4.32 -11.07 -1.88
CA LEU A 232 3.68 -11.76 -0.76
C LEU A 232 2.17 -11.66 -0.95
N TYR A 233 1.46 -12.76 -0.77
CA TYR A 233 0.01 -12.82 -0.90
C TYR A 233 -0.62 -13.57 0.27
N GLY A 234 -1.55 -12.93 0.95
CA GLY A 234 -2.37 -13.53 1.99
C GLY A 234 -3.54 -14.31 1.40
N LYS A 235 -3.66 -15.61 1.72
CA LYS A 235 -4.75 -16.45 1.16
C LYS A 235 -6.14 -16.01 1.63
N LEU A 236 -6.22 -15.26 2.74
CA LEU A 236 -7.47 -14.71 3.28
C LEU A 236 -7.76 -13.29 2.76
N ASP A 237 -7.01 -12.80 1.76
CA ASP A 237 -7.27 -11.53 1.12
C ASP A 237 -8.54 -11.61 0.26
N TYR A 238 -9.51 -10.74 0.54
CA TYR A 238 -10.75 -10.57 -0.23
C TYR A 238 -10.73 -9.32 -1.12
N TRP A 239 -9.67 -8.50 -1.04
CA TRP A 239 -9.57 -7.23 -1.74
C TRP A 239 -8.91 -7.36 -3.10
N ILE A 240 -7.88 -8.22 -3.20
CA ILE A 240 -7.14 -8.45 -4.43
C ILE A 240 -7.42 -9.86 -4.93
N PRO A 241 -8.03 -10.01 -6.13
CA PRO A 241 -8.28 -11.31 -6.72
C PRO A 241 -6.97 -12.08 -6.93
N ARG A 242 -6.93 -13.34 -6.49
CA ARG A 242 -5.77 -14.21 -6.61
C ARG A 242 -5.28 -14.33 -8.07
N GLU A 243 -6.20 -14.40 -9.01
CA GLU A 243 -5.91 -14.48 -10.44
C GLU A 243 -5.13 -13.27 -10.95
N HIS A 244 -5.31 -12.07 -10.37
CA HIS A 244 -4.53 -10.88 -10.72
C HIS A 244 -3.08 -11.00 -10.27
N ILE A 245 -2.86 -11.63 -9.11
CA ILE A 245 -1.52 -11.89 -8.57
C ILE A 245 -0.80 -12.95 -9.41
N ASP A 246 -1.48 -14.05 -9.74
CA ASP A 246 -0.92 -15.13 -10.57
C ASP A 246 -0.54 -14.62 -11.97
N GLU A 247 -1.41 -13.81 -12.60
CA GLU A 247 -1.13 -13.21 -13.91
C GLU A 247 0.05 -12.23 -13.85
N MET A 248 0.11 -11.39 -12.81
CA MET A 248 1.23 -10.48 -12.60
C MET A 248 2.54 -11.25 -12.41
N ALA A 249 2.56 -12.25 -11.53
CA ALA A 249 3.75 -13.05 -11.26
C ALA A 249 4.25 -13.80 -12.50
N LYS A 250 3.33 -14.23 -13.37
CA LYS A 250 3.66 -14.88 -14.65
C LYS A 250 4.27 -13.91 -15.67
N ARG A 251 3.84 -12.64 -15.68
CA ARG A 251 4.26 -11.65 -16.68
C ARG A 251 5.49 -10.86 -16.30
N LEU A 252 5.82 -10.76 -15.00
CA LEU A 252 7.04 -10.14 -14.52
C LEU A 252 8.22 -11.12 -14.72
N PRO A 253 9.32 -10.71 -15.39
CA PRO A 253 10.42 -11.62 -15.73
C PRO A 253 11.14 -12.27 -14.56
N ASN A 254 11.29 -11.54 -13.45
CA ASN A 254 12.02 -11.95 -12.25
C ASN A 254 11.12 -11.82 -11.01
N CYS A 255 10.07 -12.64 -10.94
CA CYS A 255 9.09 -12.59 -9.87
C CYS A 255 9.06 -13.91 -9.08
N LYS A 256 9.21 -13.80 -7.76
CA LYS A 256 8.90 -14.86 -6.81
C LYS A 256 7.60 -14.52 -6.09
N LEU A 257 6.65 -15.44 -6.10
CA LEU A 257 5.40 -15.34 -5.38
C LEU A 257 5.42 -16.26 -4.15
N GLU A 258 5.15 -15.70 -2.98
CA GLU A 258 4.97 -16.45 -1.74
C GLU A 258 3.54 -16.26 -1.21
N VAL A 259 2.88 -17.37 -0.86
CA VAL A 259 1.48 -17.38 -0.42
C VAL A 259 1.38 -17.83 1.02
N PHE A 260 0.70 -17.03 1.84
CA PHE A 260 0.55 -17.26 3.28
C PHE A 260 -0.91 -17.68 3.59
N PRO A 261 -1.13 -18.89 4.09
CA PRO A 261 -2.48 -19.46 4.22
C PRO A 261 -3.31 -18.86 5.37
N PHE A 262 -2.67 -18.13 6.30
CA PHE A 262 -3.27 -17.71 7.57
C PHE A 262 -3.38 -16.19 7.77
N VAL A 263 -3.07 -15.40 6.75
CA VAL A 263 -3.18 -13.94 6.77
C VAL A 263 -4.02 -13.43 5.59
N GLY A 264 -4.56 -12.23 5.74
CA GLY A 264 -5.28 -11.51 4.70
C GLY A 264 -4.42 -10.46 4.00
N HIS A 265 -5.03 -9.34 3.71
CA HIS A 265 -4.46 -8.23 2.92
C HIS A 265 -3.36 -7.43 3.66
N SER A 266 -3.20 -7.62 4.97
CA SER A 266 -2.37 -6.74 5.81
C SER A 266 -1.40 -7.52 6.69
N MET A 267 -0.58 -8.39 6.08
CA MET A 267 0.41 -9.20 6.78
C MET A 267 1.33 -8.37 7.71
N ASN A 268 1.65 -7.12 7.32
CA ASN A 268 2.42 -6.16 8.11
C ASN A 268 1.74 -5.78 9.44
N LEU A 269 0.43 -5.88 9.52
CA LEU A 269 -0.37 -5.66 10.73
C LEU A 269 -0.74 -6.98 11.43
N GLU A 270 -1.07 -8.01 10.66
CA GLU A 270 -1.55 -9.29 11.15
C GLU A 270 -0.44 -10.13 11.80
N VAL A 271 0.74 -10.17 11.19
CA VAL A 271 1.91 -10.93 11.66
C VAL A 271 3.20 -10.12 11.49
N PRO A 272 3.34 -8.97 12.20
CA PRO A 272 4.40 -7.99 11.97
C PRO A 272 5.80 -8.55 12.16
N LEU A 273 6.01 -9.49 13.08
CA LEU A 273 7.32 -10.13 13.30
C LEU A 273 7.77 -10.95 12.07
N LEU A 274 6.85 -11.73 11.49
CA LEU A 274 7.14 -12.52 10.30
C LEU A 274 7.40 -11.59 9.10
N PHE A 275 6.56 -10.57 8.93
CA PHE A 275 6.73 -9.61 7.85
C PHE A 275 8.05 -8.83 7.98
N ALA A 276 8.41 -8.36 9.17
CA ALA A 276 9.68 -7.65 9.42
C ALA A 276 10.89 -8.53 9.10
N ARG A 277 10.83 -9.83 9.42
CA ARG A 277 11.88 -10.79 9.07
C ARG A 277 12.03 -10.93 7.55
N ILE A 278 10.92 -11.16 6.83
CA ILE A 278 10.95 -11.28 5.36
C ILE A 278 11.48 -9.98 4.73
N PHE A 279 10.99 -8.83 5.18
CA PHE A 279 11.45 -7.51 4.72
C PHE A 279 12.95 -7.34 4.94
N THR A 280 13.44 -7.67 6.13
CA THR A 280 14.87 -7.58 6.49
C THR A 280 15.71 -8.51 5.62
N ASP A 281 15.34 -9.77 5.50
CA ASP A 281 16.08 -10.77 4.74
C ASP A 281 16.14 -10.41 3.25
N TYR A 282 15.03 -9.89 2.71
CA TYR A 282 14.94 -9.49 1.31
C TYR A 282 15.81 -8.26 1.00
N PHE A 283 15.74 -7.21 1.82
CA PHE A 283 16.50 -5.98 1.57
C PHE A 283 17.94 -6.00 2.10
N ARG A 284 18.33 -6.96 2.94
CA ARG A 284 19.71 -7.11 3.40
C ARG A 284 20.66 -7.67 2.34
N GLN A 285 20.13 -8.30 1.30
CA GLN A 285 20.91 -8.99 0.25
C GLN A 285 21.40 -8.04 -0.87
N THR A 286 21.61 -6.78 -0.57
CA THR A 286 22.11 -5.78 -1.54
C THR A 286 23.60 -5.58 -1.45
#